data_27c067e3c572123ec33de612038ff08a
#
_entry.id   27c067e3c572123ec33de612038ff08a
#
_cell.length_a   1.000
_cell.length_b   1.000
_cell.length_c   1.000
_cell.angle_alpha   90.00
_cell.angle_beta   90.00
_cell.angle_gamma   90.00
#
_symmetry.space_group_name_H-M   'P 1'
#
loop_
_entity.id
_entity.type
_entity.pdbx_description
1 polymer ?
#
loop_
_entity_poly.entity_id
_entity_poly.type
_entity_poly.pdbx_seq_one_letter_code
_entity_poly.pdbx_strand_id
1 'polypeptide(L)' 'MTIGEAVRRRILELCRERLITVNGLSYLCGITQSTLSNLVRGRNQATVSTIKKICDGLEITIQDFFNSPLFDNLEQEIK' A
#
# COMPACT_ATOMS: atom_id res chain seq x y z
N MET A 1 3.71 14.59 -4.32
CA MET A 1 3.05 13.44 -4.99
C MET A 1 1.62 13.33 -4.52
N THR A 2 0.79 12.59 -5.27
CA THR A 2 -0.59 12.34 -4.87
C THR A 2 -0.67 11.32 -3.75
N ILE A 3 -1.82 11.29 -3.04
CA ILE A 3 -2.05 10.28 -2.00
C ILE A 3 -2.01 8.86 -2.60
N GLY A 4 -2.56 8.68 -3.79
CA GLY A 4 -2.53 7.36 -4.44
C GLY A 4 -1.12 6.88 -4.71
N GLU A 5 -0.25 7.77 -5.18
CA GLU A 5 1.15 7.44 -5.43
C GLU A 5 1.88 7.14 -4.12
N ALA A 6 1.63 7.92 -3.07
CA ALA A 6 2.24 7.69 -1.76
C ALA A 6 1.84 6.34 -1.19
N VAL A 7 0.56 5.97 -1.30
CA VAL A 7 0.09 4.65 -0.84
C VAL A 7 0.79 3.52 -1.61
N ARG A 8 0.89 3.65 -2.92
CA ARG A 8 1.57 2.67 -3.75
C ARG A 8 3.03 2.48 -3.32
N ARG A 9 3.74 3.58 -3.13
CA ARG A 9 5.14 3.53 -2.70
C ARG A 9 5.29 2.95 -1.30
N ARG A 10 4.33 3.24 -0.42
CA ARG A 10 4.36 2.68 0.94
C ARG A 10 4.22 1.16 0.92
N ILE A 11 3.35 0.63 0.07
CA ILE A 11 3.20 -0.82 -0.07
C ILE A 11 4.54 -1.44 -0.50
N LEU A 12 5.21 -0.85 -1.50
CA LEU A 12 6.50 -1.35 -1.95
C LEU A 12 7.58 -1.22 -0.88
N GLU A 13 7.58 -0.12 -0.12
CA GLU A 13 8.50 0.09 0.99
C GLU A 13 8.35 -0.99 2.05
N LEU A 14 7.10 -1.30 2.43
CA LEU A 14 6.83 -2.36 3.41
C LEU A 14 7.27 -3.73 2.90
N CYS A 15 7.08 -4.02 1.62
CA CYS A 15 7.58 -5.26 1.04
C CYS A 15 9.10 -5.35 1.14
N ARG A 16 9.80 -4.27 0.85
CA ARG A 16 11.28 -4.25 0.96
C ARG A 16 11.73 -4.44 2.41
N GLU A 17 11.07 -3.76 3.34
CA GLU A 17 11.41 -3.89 4.76
C GLU A 17 11.24 -5.31 5.27
N ARG A 18 10.23 -6.00 4.76
CA ARG A 18 9.90 -7.37 5.17
C ARG A 18 10.60 -8.42 4.32
N LEU A 19 11.35 -8.01 3.30
CA LEU A 19 12.04 -8.90 2.37
C LEU A 19 11.07 -9.90 1.72
N ILE A 20 9.90 -9.39 1.32
CA ILE A 20 8.90 -10.19 0.60
C ILE A 20 8.63 -9.56 -0.76
N THR A 21 8.17 -10.39 -1.68
CA THR A 21 7.74 -9.94 -2.99
C THR A 21 6.30 -9.45 -2.92
N VAL A 22 5.88 -8.68 -3.93
CA VAL A 22 4.47 -8.28 -4.08
C VAL A 22 3.58 -9.52 -4.13
N ASN A 23 4.05 -10.56 -4.81
CA ASN A 23 3.35 -11.83 -4.89
C ASN A 23 3.19 -12.48 -3.51
N GLY A 24 4.26 -12.46 -2.72
CA GLY A 24 4.21 -12.97 -1.34
C GLY A 24 3.23 -12.16 -0.48
N LEU A 25 3.18 -10.86 -0.67
CA LEU A 25 2.22 -10.02 0.05
C LEU A 25 0.78 -10.39 -0.30
N SER A 26 0.50 -10.71 -1.56
CA SER A 26 -0.86 -11.09 -1.97
C SER A 26 -1.38 -12.30 -1.19
N TYR A 27 -0.53 -13.27 -0.92
CA TYR A 27 -0.89 -14.43 -0.11
C TYR A 27 -1.17 -14.05 1.34
N LEU A 28 -0.37 -13.15 1.90
CA LEU A 28 -0.52 -12.76 3.31
C LEU A 28 -1.80 -11.97 3.56
N CYS A 29 -2.20 -11.13 2.62
CA CYS A 29 -3.33 -10.23 2.84
C CYS A 29 -4.63 -10.64 2.14
N GLY A 30 -4.63 -11.80 1.48
CA GLY A 30 -5.85 -12.31 0.84
C GLY A 30 -6.34 -11.48 -0.33
N ILE A 31 -5.42 -10.81 -1.02
CA ILE A 31 -5.72 -10.04 -2.23
C ILE A 31 -5.15 -10.82 -3.40
N THR A 32 -5.87 -10.86 -4.54
CA THR A 32 -5.36 -11.58 -5.70
C THR A 32 -4.08 -10.91 -6.22
N GLN A 33 -3.19 -11.70 -6.80
CA GLN A 33 -1.97 -11.20 -7.42
C GLN A 33 -2.26 -10.12 -8.44
N SER A 34 -3.28 -10.33 -9.26
CA SER A 34 -3.67 -9.41 -10.30
C SER A 34 -4.07 -8.05 -9.72
N THR A 35 -4.89 -8.05 -8.67
CA THR A 35 -5.32 -6.82 -8.02
C THR A 35 -4.14 -6.08 -7.41
N LEU A 36 -3.30 -6.79 -6.67
CA LEU A 36 -2.16 -6.15 -6.00
C LEU A 36 -1.13 -5.64 -7.01
N SER A 37 -0.88 -6.40 -8.06
CA SER A 37 0.00 -5.99 -9.15
C SER A 37 -0.48 -4.69 -9.79
N ASN A 38 -1.78 -4.57 -10.04
CA ASN A 38 -2.35 -3.35 -10.62
C ASN A 38 -2.22 -2.16 -9.67
N LEU A 39 -2.36 -2.39 -8.37
CA LEU A 39 -2.16 -1.34 -7.37
C LEU A 39 -0.73 -0.81 -7.38
N VAL A 40 0.25 -1.70 -7.34
CA VAL A 40 1.65 -1.27 -7.27
C VAL A 40 2.16 -0.69 -8.58
N ARG A 41 1.49 -0.98 -9.69
CA ARG A 41 1.79 -0.38 -10.99
C ARG A 41 1.07 0.94 -11.22
N GLY A 42 0.23 1.35 -10.29
CA GLY A 42 -0.49 2.63 -10.39
C GLY A 42 -1.71 2.60 -11.29
N ARG A 43 -2.20 1.42 -11.67
CA ARG A 43 -3.37 1.30 -12.54
C ARG A 43 -4.68 1.51 -11.80
N ASN A 44 -4.72 1.12 -10.53
CA ASN A 44 -5.87 1.26 -9.66
C ASN A 44 -5.44 1.91 -8.36
N GLN A 45 -6.37 2.57 -7.69
CA GLN A 45 -6.12 3.11 -6.35
C GLN A 45 -6.59 2.12 -5.30
N ALA A 46 -5.86 2.04 -4.19
CA ALA A 46 -6.25 1.19 -3.08
C ALA A 46 -7.44 1.81 -2.34
N THR A 47 -8.42 0.98 -2.01
CA THR A 47 -9.49 1.40 -1.12
C THR A 47 -8.99 1.31 0.32
N VAL A 48 -9.70 1.96 1.24
CA VAL A 48 -9.41 1.84 2.67
C VAL A 48 -9.45 0.38 3.11
N SER A 49 -10.43 -0.37 2.61
CA SER A 49 -10.56 -1.80 2.90
C SER A 49 -9.34 -2.59 2.44
N THR A 50 -8.83 -2.29 1.26
CA THR A 50 -7.63 -2.96 0.74
C THR A 50 -6.42 -2.65 1.61
N ILE A 51 -6.26 -1.38 2.02
CA ILE A 51 -5.18 -0.98 2.92
C ILE A 51 -5.27 -1.75 4.24
N LYS A 52 -6.48 -1.91 4.77
CA LYS A 52 -6.69 -2.66 6.01
C LYS A 52 -6.28 -4.12 5.84
N LYS A 53 -6.61 -4.75 4.72
CA LYS A 53 -6.19 -6.13 4.43
C LYS A 53 -4.67 -6.26 4.41
N ILE A 54 -3.99 -5.29 3.80
CA ILE A 54 -2.52 -5.28 3.77
C ILE A 54 -1.96 -5.15 5.18
N CYS A 55 -2.53 -4.25 5.98
CA CYS A 55 -2.11 -4.06 7.36
C CYS A 55 -2.30 -5.36 8.18
N ASP A 56 -3.43 -6.01 8.01
CA ASP A 56 -3.71 -7.27 8.72
C ASP A 56 -2.72 -8.36 8.31
N GLY A 57 -2.44 -8.47 7.02
CA GLY A 57 -1.48 -9.46 6.51
C GLY A 57 -0.06 -9.23 7.02
N LEU A 58 0.32 -7.97 7.23
CA LEU A 58 1.64 -7.60 7.74
C LEU A 58 1.68 -7.43 9.26
N GLU A 59 0.54 -7.59 9.91
CA GLU A 59 0.42 -7.44 11.37
C GLU A 59 0.85 -6.05 11.84
N ILE A 60 0.41 -5.01 11.11
CA ILE A 60 0.63 -3.62 11.49
C ILE A 60 -0.70 -2.92 11.61
N THR A 61 -0.71 -1.75 12.28
CA THR A 61 -1.91 -0.93 12.40
C THR A 61 -2.05 -0.02 11.19
N ILE A 62 -3.23 0.57 11.00
CA ILE A 62 -3.46 1.62 10.00
C ILE A 62 -2.51 2.80 10.26
N GLN A 63 -2.34 3.17 11.52
CA GLN A 63 -1.42 4.25 11.89
C GLN A 63 0.01 3.95 11.46
N ASP A 64 0.47 2.70 11.67
CA ASP A 64 1.80 2.29 11.24
C ASP A 64 1.95 2.38 9.73
N PHE A 65 0.92 2.01 9.00
CA PHE A 65 0.95 2.08 7.54
C PHE A 65 1.22 3.51 7.08
N PHE A 66 0.52 4.49 7.66
CA PHE A 66 0.64 5.89 7.26
C PHE A 66 1.76 6.64 7.97
N ASN A 67 2.49 5.99 8.85
CA ASN A 67 3.62 6.61 9.55
C ASN A 67 4.87 6.51 8.69
N SER A 68 4.93 7.35 7.67
CA SER A 68 6.04 7.38 6.72
C SER A 68 6.19 8.80 6.16
N PRO A 69 7.43 9.26 5.91
CA PRO A 69 7.65 10.56 5.26
C PRO A 69 6.98 10.69 3.90
N LEU A 70 6.61 9.58 3.27
CA LEU A 70 5.90 9.60 2.00
C LEU A 70 4.60 10.41 2.07
N PHE A 71 3.99 10.52 3.26
CA PHE A 71 2.71 11.20 3.44
C PHE A 71 2.84 12.63 3.93
N ASP A 72 4.06 13.18 4.04
CA ASP A 72 4.28 14.49 4.64
C ASP A 72 3.90 15.65 3.72
N ASN A 73 4.10 15.53 2.41
CA ASN A 73 3.90 16.62 1.46
C ASN A 73 3.05 16.16 0.28
N LEU A 74 1.78 15.90 0.58
CA LEU A 74 0.85 15.41 -0.43
C LEU A 74 0.16 16.56 -1.16
N GLU A 75 -0.12 16.36 -2.44
CA GLU A 75 -0.93 17.29 -3.22
C GLU A 75 -2.36 17.27 -2.73
N GLN A 76 -3.05 18.39 -2.86
CA GLN A 76 -4.47 18.45 -2.53
C GLN A 76 -5.26 17.68 -3.57
N GLU A 77 -6.27 16.94 -3.11
CA GLU A 77 -7.21 16.26 -4.00
C GLU A 77 -8.31 17.18 -4.49
N ILE A 78 -8.61 18.22 -3.71
CA ILE A 78 -9.62 19.22 -4.05
C ILE A 78 -8.92 20.39 -4.73
N LYS A 79 -9.39 20.74 -5.91
CA LYS A 79 -8.79 21.83 -6.69
C LYS A 79 -9.71 23.03 -6.82
#